data_88009aa6e711eab41c5377a97096a3fc
#
_entry.id   88009aa6e711eab41c5377a97096a3fc
#
_cell.length_a   1.000
_cell.length_b   1.000
_cell.length_c   1.000
_cell.angle_alpha   90.00
_cell.angle_beta   90.00
_cell.angle_gamma   90.00
#
_symmetry.space_group_name_H-M   'P 1'
#
loop_
_entity.id
_entity.type
_entity.pdbx_description
1 polymer ?
#
loop_
_entity_poly.entity_id
_entity_poly.type
_entity_poly.pdbx_seq_one_letter_code
_entity_poly.pdbx_strand_id
1 'polypeptide(L)'
;MSLFDLIFKPKEKEKANHAAEYFKTLTAYHPHFTTWYGSIYESDLVRAAIDARARHISKLKVEIHGAGKPKLQTRLKLQPNSWQTYSQFLYRCSTILDMQNTLVICPVYDPYMEVVGYYPILPTRCEVVEYENEPWLRFKFKDGTYASDKYSNCVVLTKFQYESDFFGSTNHALEPTMKLIHVQNQGIEEAVKNGATFRFMARVNNFSLPSDLKNEAKRFNENNLRTDEDGGLLLFPNTYSDIKQIDSKPYTVSDAENNNIRTSVYNYFAVNEDILQNKA
;
A
#
# COMPACT_ATOMS: atom_id res chain seq x y z
N MET A 1 -0.85 -30.48 -1.68
CA MET A 1 0.02 -29.95 -2.73
C MET A 1 0.05 -28.44 -2.57
N SER A 2 1.25 -27.85 -2.31
CA SER A 2 1.40 -26.41 -2.20
C SER A 2 1.18 -25.73 -3.54
N LEU A 3 0.75 -24.46 -3.54
CA LEU A 3 0.67 -23.61 -4.73
C LEU A 3 2.01 -23.61 -5.50
N PHE A 4 3.12 -23.70 -4.77
CA PHE A 4 4.48 -23.75 -5.30
C PHE A 4 4.77 -25.04 -6.08
N ASP A 5 4.20 -26.17 -5.66
CA ASP A 5 4.40 -27.45 -6.34
C ASP A 5 3.70 -27.50 -7.73
N LEU A 6 2.70 -26.62 -7.92
CA LEU A 6 1.96 -26.48 -9.17
C LEU A 6 2.54 -25.44 -10.14
N ILE A 7 3.24 -24.44 -9.61
CA ILE A 7 3.85 -23.35 -10.39
C ILE A 7 5.29 -23.70 -10.74
N PHE A 8 5.98 -24.27 -9.79
CA PHE A 8 7.40 -24.62 -9.93
C PHE A 8 7.62 -26.05 -9.48
N LYS A 9 8.30 -26.86 -10.29
CA LYS A 9 8.74 -28.18 -9.85
C LYS A 9 9.67 -28.01 -8.66
N PRO A 10 9.38 -28.57 -7.47
CA PRO A 10 10.30 -28.48 -6.36
C PRO A 10 11.60 -29.23 -6.74
N LYS A 11 12.69 -28.51 -6.96
CA LYS A 11 14.01 -29.11 -6.91
C LYS A 11 14.27 -29.51 -5.45
N GLU A 12 14.68 -30.76 -5.24
CA GLU A 12 15.05 -31.28 -3.93
C GLU A 12 15.88 -30.26 -3.14
N LYS A 13 15.51 -30.05 -1.88
CA LYS A 13 16.09 -28.99 -1.01
C LYS A 13 17.62 -29.01 -0.93
N GLU A 14 18.26 -30.15 -1.10
CA GLU A 14 19.73 -30.28 -1.10
C GLU A 14 20.39 -29.71 -2.35
N LYS A 15 19.74 -29.75 -3.51
CA LYS A 15 20.28 -29.17 -4.75
C LYS A 15 20.10 -27.65 -4.86
N ALA A 16 19.14 -27.07 -4.13
CA ALA A 16 18.91 -25.61 -4.16
C ALA A 16 20.08 -24.81 -3.57
N ASN A 17 20.80 -25.35 -2.59
CA ASN A 17 21.98 -24.67 -2.03
C ASN A 17 23.19 -24.69 -2.98
N HIS A 18 23.40 -25.78 -3.73
CA HIS A 18 24.46 -25.84 -4.73
C HIS A 18 24.17 -25.05 -5.99
N ALA A 19 22.91 -24.99 -6.43
CA ALA A 19 22.54 -24.19 -7.61
C ALA A 19 22.77 -22.69 -7.40
N ALA A 20 22.67 -22.20 -6.15
CA ALA A 20 22.91 -20.78 -5.83
C ALA A 20 24.34 -20.32 -6.11
N GLU A 21 25.32 -21.23 -6.05
CA GLU A 21 26.74 -20.94 -6.33
C GLU A 21 27.07 -20.85 -7.83
N TYR A 22 26.24 -21.44 -8.68
CA TYR A 22 26.45 -21.44 -10.13
C TYR A 22 25.78 -20.29 -10.88
N PHE A 23 24.91 -19.54 -10.22
CA PHE A 23 24.20 -18.42 -10.85
C PHE A 23 24.95 -17.11 -10.67
N LYS A 24 25.36 -16.49 -11.78
CA LYS A 24 25.85 -15.11 -11.76
C LYS A 24 24.63 -14.17 -11.75
N THR A 25 24.47 -13.42 -10.66
CA THR A 25 23.40 -12.41 -10.58
C THR A 25 23.75 -11.24 -11.50
N LEU A 26 22.91 -10.97 -12.48
CA LEU A 26 23.04 -9.82 -13.38
C LEU A 26 22.42 -8.57 -12.76
N THR A 27 21.23 -8.71 -12.18
CA THR A 27 20.56 -7.64 -11.45
C THR A 27 19.56 -8.22 -10.45
N ALA A 28 19.25 -7.48 -9.39
CA ALA A 28 18.31 -7.90 -8.36
C ALA A 28 17.29 -6.80 -8.09
N TYR A 29 16.03 -7.19 -8.00
CA TYR A 29 14.92 -6.34 -7.65
C TYR A 29 14.34 -6.75 -6.29
N HIS A 30 14.35 -5.80 -5.37
CA HIS A 30 13.64 -5.92 -4.12
C HIS A 30 12.39 -5.05 -4.22
N PRO A 31 11.18 -5.64 -4.20
CA PRO A 31 9.98 -4.83 -4.10
C PRO A 31 10.01 -4.06 -2.78
N HIS A 32 10.39 -2.81 -2.82
CA HIS A 32 10.31 -1.93 -1.68
C HIS A 32 8.87 -1.49 -1.50
N PHE A 33 8.24 -2.09 -0.50
CA PHE A 33 7.09 -1.46 0.11
C PHE A 33 7.64 -0.33 0.98
N THR A 34 7.35 0.91 0.63
CA THR A 34 7.60 2.02 1.53
C THR A 34 6.84 1.74 2.81
N THR A 35 7.57 1.29 3.83
CA THR A 35 7.06 1.13 5.18
C THR A 35 6.91 2.52 5.78
N TRP A 36 5.76 3.10 5.58
CA TRP A 36 5.40 4.33 6.20
C TRP A 36 4.18 4.06 7.06
N TYR A 37 4.37 3.83 8.36
CA TYR A 37 3.32 3.44 9.34
C TYR A 37 2.29 2.42 8.81
N GLY A 38 2.66 1.65 7.79
CA GLY A 38 1.82 0.70 7.08
C GLY A 38 2.24 0.57 5.60
N SER A 39 1.64 -0.34 4.87
CA SER A 39 1.80 -0.44 3.42
C SER A 39 1.14 0.77 2.74
N ILE A 40 1.72 1.32 1.67
CA ILE A 40 1.08 2.36 0.84
C ILE A 40 -0.35 1.94 0.44
N TYR A 41 -0.56 0.66 0.20
CA TYR A 41 -1.87 0.09 -0.14
C TYR A 41 -2.89 0.15 1.02
N GLU A 42 -2.47 0.43 2.24
CA GLU A 42 -3.37 0.61 3.39
C GLU A 42 -3.95 2.02 3.46
N SER A 43 -3.39 2.98 2.71
CA SER A 43 -4.02 4.27 2.50
C SER A 43 -5.30 4.11 1.66
N ASP A 44 -6.41 4.66 2.14
CA ASP A 44 -7.71 4.66 1.47
C ASP A 44 -7.65 5.32 0.08
N LEU A 45 -6.97 6.46 -0.04
CA LEU A 45 -6.79 7.19 -1.29
C LEU A 45 -6.03 6.37 -2.33
N VAL A 46 -4.92 5.75 -1.93
CA VAL A 46 -4.11 4.91 -2.83
C VAL A 46 -4.87 3.68 -3.23
N ARG A 47 -5.53 3.02 -2.27
CA ARG A 47 -6.34 1.83 -2.54
C ARG A 47 -7.48 2.13 -3.49
N ALA A 48 -8.18 3.25 -3.30
CA ALA A 48 -9.26 3.66 -4.19
C ALA A 48 -8.77 3.92 -5.62
N ALA A 49 -7.63 4.59 -5.80
CA ALA A 49 -7.05 4.86 -7.11
C ALA A 49 -6.63 3.57 -7.83
N ILE A 50 -5.93 2.67 -7.14
CA ILE A 50 -5.51 1.37 -7.68
C ILE A 50 -6.72 0.49 -8.00
N ASP A 51 -7.71 0.42 -7.11
CA ASP A 51 -8.92 -0.37 -7.30
C ASP A 51 -9.73 0.12 -8.50
N ALA A 52 -9.93 1.42 -8.66
CA ALA A 52 -10.64 1.98 -9.80
C ALA A 52 -9.97 1.56 -11.12
N ARG A 53 -8.64 1.71 -11.22
CA ARG A 53 -7.87 1.30 -12.39
C ARG A 53 -7.95 -0.21 -12.63
N ALA A 54 -7.75 -1.01 -11.58
CA ALA A 54 -7.78 -2.46 -11.67
C ALA A 54 -9.17 -2.98 -12.10
N ARG A 55 -10.26 -2.37 -11.63
CA ARG A 55 -11.63 -2.67 -12.06
C ARG A 55 -11.85 -2.38 -13.54
N HIS A 56 -11.30 -1.28 -14.05
CA HIS A 56 -11.42 -0.97 -15.48
C HIS A 56 -10.62 -1.96 -16.34
N ILE A 57 -9.39 -2.27 -15.95
CA ILE A 57 -8.54 -3.25 -16.65
C ILE A 57 -9.16 -4.64 -16.61
N SER A 58 -9.78 -5.04 -15.50
CA SER A 58 -10.38 -6.36 -15.33
C SER A 58 -11.58 -6.64 -16.27
N LYS A 59 -12.16 -5.58 -16.84
CA LYS A 59 -13.28 -5.68 -17.80
C LYS A 59 -12.81 -5.84 -19.27
N LEU A 60 -11.50 -5.71 -19.53
CA LEU A 60 -10.97 -5.84 -20.87
C LEU A 60 -11.17 -7.27 -21.39
N LYS A 61 -11.61 -7.37 -22.64
CA LYS A 61 -11.67 -8.65 -23.35
C LYS A 61 -10.37 -8.85 -24.09
N VAL A 62 -9.72 -9.99 -23.85
CA VAL A 62 -8.49 -10.35 -24.54
C VAL A 62 -8.79 -11.29 -25.66
N GLU A 63 -8.26 -10.96 -26.84
CA GLU A 63 -8.23 -11.84 -27.99
C GLU A 63 -6.82 -12.41 -28.14
N ILE A 64 -6.73 -13.73 -28.28
CA ILE A 64 -5.48 -14.43 -28.46
C ILE A 64 -5.38 -14.81 -29.93
N HIS A 65 -4.39 -14.24 -30.61
CA HIS A 65 -4.09 -14.55 -32.02
C HIS A 65 -2.78 -15.36 -32.10
N GLY A 66 -2.69 -16.29 -33.04
CA GLY A 66 -1.49 -17.06 -33.33
C GLY A 66 -1.71 -18.57 -33.31
N ALA A 67 -0.61 -19.31 -33.50
CA ALA A 67 -0.60 -20.76 -33.62
C ALA A 67 -0.62 -21.52 -32.28
N GLY A 68 -1.02 -20.87 -31.17
CA GLY A 68 -1.09 -21.49 -29.84
C GLY A 68 -2.10 -22.65 -29.79
N LYS A 69 -1.88 -23.56 -28.83
CA LYS A 69 -2.77 -24.69 -28.57
C LYS A 69 -4.21 -24.21 -28.32
N PRO A 70 -5.23 -24.63 -29.07
CA PRO A 70 -6.60 -24.12 -28.93
C PRO A 70 -7.19 -24.29 -27.53
N LYS A 71 -6.85 -25.40 -26.84
CA LYS A 71 -7.27 -25.66 -25.47
C LYS A 71 -6.70 -24.64 -24.48
N LEU A 72 -5.43 -24.27 -24.65
CA LEU A 72 -4.79 -23.24 -23.82
C LEU A 72 -5.39 -21.85 -24.05
N GLN A 73 -5.66 -21.50 -25.30
CA GLN A 73 -6.31 -20.25 -25.67
C GLN A 73 -7.69 -20.13 -25.03
N THR A 74 -8.53 -21.16 -25.10
CA THR A 74 -9.84 -21.17 -24.47
C THR A 74 -9.74 -21.04 -22.96
N ARG A 75 -8.78 -21.76 -22.35
CA ARG A 75 -8.55 -21.72 -20.92
C ARG A 75 -8.10 -20.33 -20.46
N LEU A 76 -7.17 -19.71 -21.16
CA LEU A 76 -6.68 -18.38 -20.85
C LEU A 76 -7.77 -17.32 -20.91
N LYS A 77 -8.72 -17.42 -21.84
CA LYS A 77 -9.86 -16.49 -21.95
C LYS A 77 -10.84 -16.59 -20.77
N LEU A 78 -11.01 -17.77 -20.18
CA LEU A 78 -11.98 -18.01 -19.11
C LEU A 78 -11.32 -18.02 -17.73
N GLN A 79 -10.28 -18.80 -17.58
CA GLN A 79 -9.63 -19.09 -16.31
C GLN A 79 -8.13 -19.34 -16.51
N PRO A 80 -7.29 -18.30 -16.45
CA PRO A 80 -5.85 -18.41 -16.70
C PRO A 80 -5.12 -19.37 -15.76
N ASN A 81 -5.67 -19.64 -14.58
CA ASN A 81 -5.16 -20.61 -13.62
C ASN A 81 -6.32 -21.18 -12.77
N SER A 82 -6.04 -22.19 -11.95
CA SER A 82 -7.06 -22.91 -11.19
C SER A 82 -7.75 -22.09 -10.09
N TRP A 83 -7.23 -20.92 -9.78
CA TRP A 83 -7.73 -20.10 -8.65
C TRP A 83 -8.40 -18.79 -9.08
N GLN A 84 -8.20 -18.37 -10.34
CA GLN A 84 -8.62 -17.03 -10.79
C GLN A 84 -9.37 -17.12 -12.10
N THR A 85 -10.51 -16.45 -12.16
CA THR A 85 -11.14 -16.09 -13.41
C THR A 85 -10.26 -15.09 -14.16
N TYR A 86 -10.50 -14.92 -15.46
CA TYR A 86 -9.75 -13.95 -16.25
C TYR A 86 -9.82 -12.52 -15.69
N SER A 87 -11.01 -12.10 -15.27
CA SER A 87 -11.20 -10.78 -14.65
C SER A 87 -10.41 -10.61 -13.35
N GLN A 88 -10.43 -11.62 -12.47
CA GLN A 88 -9.63 -11.62 -11.23
C GLN A 88 -8.12 -11.61 -11.50
N PHE A 89 -7.70 -12.33 -12.54
CA PHE A 89 -6.31 -12.36 -12.96
C PHE A 89 -5.84 -10.97 -13.40
N LEU A 90 -6.57 -10.31 -14.31
CA LEU A 90 -6.24 -8.96 -14.76
C LEU A 90 -6.28 -7.94 -13.64
N TYR A 91 -7.29 -8.02 -12.77
CA TYR A 91 -7.39 -7.15 -11.59
C TYR A 91 -6.13 -7.27 -10.72
N ARG A 92 -5.72 -8.50 -10.42
CA ARG A 92 -4.53 -8.76 -9.60
C ARG A 92 -3.25 -8.31 -10.29
N CYS A 93 -3.12 -8.57 -11.59
CA CYS A 93 -1.97 -8.10 -12.38
C CYS A 93 -1.84 -6.58 -12.32
N SER A 94 -2.94 -5.85 -12.54
CA SER A 94 -2.95 -4.38 -12.44
C SER A 94 -2.58 -3.91 -11.04
N THR A 95 -3.14 -4.51 -10.00
CA THR A 95 -2.84 -4.14 -8.61
C THR A 95 -1.37 -4.35 -8.27
N ILE A 96 -0.78 -5.50 -8.64
CA ILE A 96 0.64 -5.77 -8.38
C ILE A 96 1.52 -4.78 -9.14
N LEU A 97 1.20 -4.52 -10.41
CA LEU A 97 1.97 -3.59 -11.23
C LEU A 97 1.94 -2.15 -10.66
N ASP A 98 0.79 -1.70 -10.18
CA ASP A 98 0.68 -0.37 -9.56
C ASP A 98 1.38 -0.28 -8.20
N MET A 99 1.40 -1.39 -7.45
CA MET A 99 2.05 -1.44 -6.14
C MET A 99 3.57 -1.58 -6.21
N GLN A 100 4.07 -2.40 -7.13
CA GLN A 100 5.48 -2.76 -7.19
C GLN A 100 6.23 -2.18 -8.38
N ASN A 101 5.51 -1.57 -9.34
CA ASN A 101 6.05 -1.11 -10.62
C ASN A 101 6.74 -2.21 -11.45
N THR A 102 6.68 -3.43 -10.99
CA THR A 102 7.15 -4.63 -11.68
C THR A 102 6.18 -5.76 -11.41
N LEU A 103 5.69 -6.36 -12.46
CA LEU A 103 4.83 -7.53 -12.42
C LEU A 103 5.52 -8.67 -13.18
N VAL A 104 5.62 -9.82 -12.55
CA VAL A 104 6.07 -11.04 -13.20
C VAL A 104 4.93 -12.04 -13.25
N ILE A 105 4.66 -12.53 -14.45
CA ILE A 105 3.67 -13.58 -14.71
C ILE A 105 4.44 -14.82 -15.15
N CYS A 106 4.31 -15.90 -14.41
CA CYS A 106 4.97 -17.17 -14.70
C CYS A 106 3.99 -18.18 -15.26
N PRO A 107 4.47 -19.07 -16.14
CA PRO A 107 3.66 -20.20 -16.62
C PRO A 107 3.38 -21.18 -15.47
N VAL A 108 2.24 -21.83 -15.54
CA VAL A 108 1.86 -22.96 -14.69
C VAL A 108 2.04 -24.23 -15.49
N TYR A 109 2.84 -25.14 -14.99
CA TYR A 109 3.14 -26.40 -15.66
C TYR A 109 2.34 -27.55 -15.07
N ASP A 110 1.96 -28.48 -15.93
CA ASP A 110 1.45 -29.78 -15.52
C ASP A 110 2.58 -30.76 -15.17
N PRO A 111 2.28 -32.00 -14.70
CA PRO A 111 3.30 -33.00 -14.41
C PRO A 111 4.15 -33.40 -15.64
N TYR A 112 3.67 -33.15 -16.85
CA TYR A 112 4.36 -33.42 -18.11
C TYR A 112 5.19 -32.23 -18.62
N MET A 113 5.30 -31.15 -17.82
CA MET A 113 5.99 -29.90 -18.18
C MET A 113 5.32 -29.14 -19.34
N GLU A 114 4.03 -29.37 -19.60
CA GLU A 114 3.27 -28.55 -20.51
C GLU A 114 2.68 -27.33 -19.81
N VAL A 115 2.69 -26.17 -20.48
CA VAL A 115 2.07 -24.96 -19.95
C VAL A 115 0.54 -25.12 -19.98
N VAL A 116 -0.07 -25.07 -18.81
CA VAL A 116 -1.52 -25.19 -18.62
C VAL A 116 -2.17 -23.89 -18.18
N GLY A 117 -1.41 -22.86 -17.90
CA GLY A 117 -1.92 -21.56 -17.48
C GLY A 117 -0.83 -20.58 -17.12
N TYR A 118 -1.24 -19.43 -16.56
CA TYR A 118 -0.35 -18.40 -16.09
C TYR A 118 -0.77 -17.87 -14.73
N TYR A 119 0.20 -17.46 -13.93
CA TYR A 119 -0.04 -16.95 -12.59
C TYR A 119 0.84 -15.72 -12.29
N PRO A 120 0.26 -14.60 -11.81
CA PRO A 120 1.04 -13.43 -11.37
C PRO A 120 1.64 -13.73 -10.01
N ILE A 121 2.97 -13.75 -9.93
CA ILE A 121 3.70 -14.03 -8.69
C ILE A 121 3.95 -12.76 -7.90
N LEU A 122 4.11 -12.93 -6.58
CA LEU A 122 4.43 -11.86 -5.64
C LEU A 122 5.65 -12.27 -4.79
N PRO A 123 6.88 -12.18 -5.36
CA PRO A 123 8.08 -12.53 -4.65
C PRO A 123 8.51 -11.43 -3.68
N THR A 124 9.26 -11.79 -2.64
CA THR A 124 9.96 -10.80 -1.78
C THR A 124 11.25 -10.29 -2.41
N ARG A 125 11.82 -11.06 -3.34
CA ARG A 125 12.99 -10.69 -4.13
C ARG A 125 12.91 -11.37 -5.48
N CYS A 126 13.21 -10.62 -6.53
CA CYS A 126 13.33 -11.12 -7.90
C CYS A 126 14.72 -10.75 -8.43
N GLU A 127 15.41 -11.70 -9.01
CA GLU A 127 16.75 -11.51 -9.55
C GLU A 127 16.80 -12.04 -10.98
N VAL A 128 17.50 -11.32 -11.84
CA VAL A 128 17.92 -11.85 -13.14
C VAL A 128 19.30 -12.47 -12.95
N VAL A 129 19.40 -13.74 -13.23
CA VAL A 129 20.62 -14.54 -13.08
C VAL A 129 20.99 -15.15 -14.42
N GLU A 130 22.26 -15.32 -14.68
CA GLU A 130 22.77 -16.03 -15.86
C GLU A 130 22.97 -17.51 -15.54
N TYR A 131 22.40 -18.38 -16.35
CA TYR A 131 22.64 -19.82 -16.27
C TYR A 131 22.72 -20.38 -17.70
N GLU A 132 23.78 -21.11 -18.02
CA GLU A 132 24.04 -21.65 -19.36
C GLU A 132 23.97 -20.58 -20.48
N ASN A 133 24.53 -19.38 -20.21
CA ASN A 133 24.49 -18.21 -21.10
C ASN A 133 23.07 -17.71 -21.47
N GLU A 134 22.06 -18.10 -20.70
CA GLU A 134 20.69 -17.61 -20.84
C GLU A 134 20.26 -16.86 -19.58
N PRO A 135 19.43 -15.81 -19.70
CA PRO A 135 18.88 -15.12 -18.55
C PRO A 135 17.75 -15.95 -17.91
N TRP A 136 17.81 -16.07 -16.61
CA TRP A 136 16.79 -16.72 -15.78
C TRP A 136 16.30 -15.76 -14.73
N LEU A 137 15.02 -15.88 -14.33
CA LEU A 137 14.45 -15.21 -13.19
C LEU A 137 14.53 -16.14 -11.98
N ARG A 138 15.07 -15.62 -10.88
CA ARG A 138 15.12 -16.30 -9.58
C ARG A 138 14.26 -15.52 -8.59
N PHE A 139 13.33 -16.19 -7.95
CA PHE A 139 12.37 -15.62 -7.02
C PHE A 139 12.62 -16.13 -5.63
N LYS A 140 12.54 -15.24 -4.63
CA LYS A 140 12.48 -15.59 -3.21
C LYS A 140 11.09 -15.23 -2.69
N PHE A 141 10.48 -16.12 -1.93
CA PHE A 141 9.16 -15.94 -1.32
C PHE A 141 9.24 -15.70 0.18
N LYS A 142 8.12 -15.29 0.80
CA LYS A 142 8.06 -14.97 2.24
C LYS A 142 8.40 -16.15 3.16
N ASP A 143 8.10 -17.36 2.73
CA ASP A 143 8.41 -18.61 3.43
C ASP A 143 9.88 -19.04 3.31
N GLY A 144 10.71 -18.23 2.62
CA GLY A 144 12.11 -18.51 2.38
C GLY A 144 12.38 -19.45 1.21
N THR A 145 11.36 -19.95 0.52
CA THR A 145 11.53 -20.81 -0.66
C THR A 145 12.02 -20.02 -1.86
N TYR A 146 12.74 -20.73 -2.74
CA TYR A 146 13.23 -20.19 -4.01
C TYR A 146 12.60 -20.94 -5.17
N ALA A 147 12.32 -20.20 -6.24
CA ALA A 147 11.95 -20.78 -7.53
C ALA A 147 12.69 -20.05 -8.65
N SER A 148 12.84 -20.69 -9.78
CA SER A 148 13.47 -20.08 -10.96
C SER A 148 12.80 -20.59 -12.23
N ASP A 149 12.72 -19.71 -13.22
CA ASP A 149 12.28 -20.05 -14.59
C ASP A 149 13.08 -19.23 -15.59
N LYS A 150 13.11 -19.68 -16.85
CA LYS A 150 13.77 -18.92 -17.92
C LYS A 150 13.06 -17.56 -18.08
N TYR A 151 13.85 -16.50 -18.29
CA TYR A 151 13.30 -15.18 -18.56
C TYR A 151 12.31 -15.19 -19.74
N SER A 152 12.64 -15.96 -20.80
CA SER A 152 11.81 -16.09 -22.01
C SER A 152 10.46 -16.78 -21.78
N ASN A 153 10.30 -17.56 -20.70
CA ASN A 153 9.03 -18.20 -20.36
C ASN A 153 8.10 -17.29 -19.57
N CYS A 154 8.66 -16.29 -18.90
CA CYS A 154 7.93 -15.37 -18.04
C CYS A 154 7.56 -14.09 -18.79
N VAL A 155 6.48 -13.45 -18.37
CA VAL A 155 6.13 -12.10 -18.81
C VAL A 155 6.52 -11.13 -17.70
N VAL A 156 7.38 -10.17 -18.02
CA VAL A 156 7.79 -9.10 -17.11
C VAL A 156 7.22 -7.79 -17.62
N LEU A 157 6.36 -7.16 -16.83
CA LEU A 157 5.78 -5.85 -17.11
C LEU A 157 6.32 -4.84 -16.12
N THR A 158 6.70 -3.67 -16.58
CA THR A 158 7.32 -2.63 -15.77
C THR A 158 6.61 -1.28 -15.92
N LYS A 159 6.64 -0.48 -14.86
CA LYS A 159 6.29 0.95 -14.84
C LYS A 159 7.47 1.74 -14.32
N PHE A 160 7.59 2.99 -14.75
CA PHE A 160 8.67 3.88 -14.30
C PHE A 160 10.07 3.25 -14.45
N GLN A 161 10.29 2.57 -15.57
CA GLN A 161 11.57 1.93 -15.85
C GLN A 161 12.60 3.00 -16.22
N TYR A 162 13.68 3.09 -15.43
CA TYR A 162 14.73 4.11 -15.62
C TYR A 162 16.14 3.54 -15.39
N GLU A 163 16.40 2.96 -14.22
CA GLU A 163 17.75 2.52 -13.82
C GLU A 163 18.05 1.08 -14.21
N SER A 164 17.03 0.26 -14.45
CA SER A 164 17.15 -1.16 -14.75
C SER A 164 16.51 -1.51 -16.08
N ASP A 165 17.20 -2.34 -16.88
CA ASP A 165 16.66 -2.87 -18.13
C ASP A 165 15.54 -3.90 -17.92
N PHE A 166 15.41 -4.43 -16.69
CA PHE A 166 14.50 -5.53 -16.38
C PHE A 166 13.38 -5.15 -15.41
N PHE A 167 13.57 -4.11 -14.58
CA PHE A 167 12.68 -3.81 -13.48
C PHE A 167 12.26 -2.34 -13.47
N GLY A 168 11.06 -2.08 -12.99
CA GLY A 168 10.56 -0.73 -12.73
C GLY A 168 11.16 -0.13 -11.46
N SER A 169 11.22 1.20 -11.41
CA SER A 169 11.66 1.95 -10.23
C SER A 169 10.64 1.83 -9.09
N THR A 170 11.11 2.06 -7.86
CA THR A 170 10.25 2.00 -6.67
C THR A 170 9.29 3.17 -6.58
N ASN A 171 8.26 3.06 -5.73
CA ASN A 171 7.28 4.13 -5.48
C ASN A 171 7.77 5.21 -4.48
N HIS A 172 9.08 5.38 -4.29
CA HIS A 172 9.64 6.41 -3.40
C HIS A 172 9.19 7.84 -3.75
N ALA A 173 8.90 8.10 -5.02
CA ALA A 173 8.38 9.40 -5.45
C ALA A 173 7.04 9.78 -4.79
N LEU A 174 6.26 8.80 -4.32
CA LEU A 174 4.98 9.02 -3.63
C LEU A 174 5.17 9.27 -2.12
N GLU A 175 6.32 8.96 -1.56
CA GLU A 175 6.58 9.03 -0.12
C GLU A 175 6.34 10.42 0.50
N PRO A 176 6.78 11.55 -0.10
CA PRO A 176 6.49 12.89 0.44
C PRO A 176 4.99 13.17 0.52
N THR A 177 4.22 12.78 -0.49
CA THR A 177 2.76 12.96 -0.52
C THR A 177 2.08 12.11 0.56
N MET A 178 2.52 10.88 0.75
CA MET A 178 2.02 10.01 1.81
C MET A 178 2.30 10.55 3.20
N LYS A 179 3.46 11.17 3.41
CA LYS A 179 3.82 11.83 4.65
C LYS A 179 2.91 13.02 4.95
N LEU A 180 2.56 13.81 3.94
CA LEU A 180 1.61 14.91 4.09
C LEU A 180 0.22 14.41 4.48
N ILE A 181 -0.28 13.36 3.84
CA ILE A 181 -1.58 12.74 4.19
C ILE A 181 -1.61 12.33 5.68
N HIS A 182 -0.54 11.76 6.17
CA HIS A 182 -0.48 11.36 7.58
C HIS A 182 -0.51 12.55 8.53
N VAL A 183 0.37 13.50 8.32
CA VAL A 183 0.41 14.71 9.15
C VAL A 183 -0.95 15.41 9.15
N GLN A 184 -1.62 15.44 8.00
CA GLN A 184 -2.97 15.97 7.88
C GLN A 184 -3.98 15.18 8.71
N ASN A 185 -3.98 13.85 8.60
CA ASN A 185 -4.87 12.99 9.37
C ASN A 185 -4.62 13.11 10.88
N GLN A 186 -3.37 13.20 11.32
CA GLN A 186 -3.04 13.48 12.72
C GLN A 186 -3.55 14.84 13.17
N GLY A 187 -3.37 15.87 12.35
CA GLY A 187 -3.89 17.22 12.65
C GLY A 187 -5.41 17.24 12.81
N ILE A 188 -6.13 16.52 11.93
CA ILE A 188 -7.58 16.38 12.02
C ILE A 188 -7.99 15.62 13.29
N GLU A 189 -7.31 14.51 13.59
CA GLU A 189 -7.57 13.71 14.79
C GLU A 189 -7.36 14.55 16.08
N GLU A 190 -6.26 15.29 16.14
CA GLU A 190 -5.99 16.20 17.26
C GLU A 190 -7.00 17.36 17.33
N ALA A 191 -7.41 17.88 16.18
CA ALA A 191 -8.43 18.92 16.10
C ALA A 191 -9.78 18.43 16.66
N VAL A 192 -10.20 17.21 16.29
CA VAL A 192 -11.42 16.60 16.81
C VAL A 192 -11.33 16.35 18.31
N LYS A 193 -10.22 15.78 18.80
CA LYS A 193 -9.98 15.54 20.23
C LYS A 193 -9.96 16.83 21.06
N ASN A 194 -9.30 17.86 20.54
CA ASN A 194 -9.16 19.14 21.22
C ASN A 194 -10.39 20.05 21.06
N GLY A 195 -11.15 19.91 19.98
CA GLY A 195 -12.35 20.68 19.73
C GLY A 195 -13.49 20.41 20.71
N ALA A 196 -13.50 19.21 21.30
CA ALA A 196 -14.43 18.85 22.36
C ALA A 196 -13.98 19.31 23.76
N THR A 197 -12.77 19.88 23.88
CA THR A 197 -12.20 20.24 25.19
C THR A 197 -12.23 21.75 25.37
N PHE A 198 -13.02 22.23 26.32
CA PHE A 198 -12.99 23.63 26.72
C PHE A 198 -11.66 23.93 27.43
N ARG A 199 -10.96 24.97 26.97
CA ARG A 199 -9.73 25.43 27.58
C ARG A 199 -9.95 26.81 28.14
N PHE A 200 -9.62 26.97 29.44
CA PHE A 200 -9.70 28.25 30.12
C PHE A 200 -8.29 28.68 30.55
N MET A 201 -8.00 29.94 30.42
CA MET A 201 -6.86 30.60 31.03
C MET A 201 -7.37 31.45 32.18
N ALA A 202 -6.85 31.20 33.38
CA ALA A 202 -7.17 31.98 34.55
C ALA A 202 -5.90 32.39 35.29
N ARG A 203 -5.87 33.60 35.83
CA ARG A 203 -4.82 34.04 36.75
C ARG A 203 -5.26 33.68 38.15
N VAL A 204 -4.39 33.01 38.90
CA VAL A 204 -4.65 32.65 40.31
C VAL A 204 -3.75 33.47 41.20
N ASN A 205 -4.36 34.22 42.15
CA ASN A 205 -3.64 35.28 42.87
C ASN A 205 -2.81 34.80 44.10
N ASN A 206 -3.01 33.59 44.60
CA ASN A 206 -2.44 33.16 45.89
C ASN A 206 -1.54 31.91 45.80
N PHE A 207 -1.04 31.54 44.61
CA PHE A 207 -0.21 30.35 44.45
C PHE A 207 1.22 30.74 44.05
N SER A 208 2.18 30.24 44.81
CA SER A 208 3.60 30.53 44.58
C SER A 208 4.38 29.36 43.98
N LEU A 209 3.85 28.14 44.07
CA LEU A 209 4.54 26.92 43.59
C LEU A 209 3.86 26.31 42.35
N PRO A 210 4.64 25.83 41.39
CA PRO A 210 4.09 25.16 40.21
C PRO A 210 3.25 23.90 40.50
N SER A 211 3.53 23.21 41.62
CA SER A 211 2.76 22.07 42.12
C SER A 211 1.32 22.45 42.46
N ASP A 212 1.15 23.63 43.09
CA ASP A 212 -0.15 24.08 43.54
C ASP A 212 -1.03 24.47 42.37
N LEU A 213 -0.44 25.08 41.34
CA LEU A 213 -1.14 25.38 40.07
C LEU A 213 -1.61 24.12 39.35
N LYS A 214 -0.80 23.04 39.35
CA LYS A 214 -1.19 21.75 38.78
C LYS A 214 -2.34 21.11 39.54
N ASN A 215 -2.28 21.14 40.86
CA ASN A 215 -3.33 20.60 41.73
C ASN A 215 -4.65 21.35 41.55
N GLU A 216 -4.59 22.68 41.46
CA GLU A 216 -5.77 23.51 41.24
C GLU A 216 -6.36 23.31 39.85
N ALA A 217 -5.53 23.20 38.80
CA ALA A 217 -5.99 22.86 37.46
C ALA A 217 -6.69 21.50 37.42
N LYS A 218 -6.14 20.50 38.13
CA LYS A 218 -6.75 19.19 38.27
C LYS A 218 -8.11 19.25 38.98
N ARG A 219 -8.18 19.97 40.11
CA ARG A 219 -9.40 20.19 40.89
C ARG A 219 -10.47 20.89 40.05
N PHE A 220 -10.09 21.92 39.29
CA PHE A 220 -11.00 22.64 38.41
C PHE A 220 -11.57 21.71 37.32
N ASN A 221 -10.73 20.92 36.69
CA ASN A 221 -11.16 19.97 35.65
C ASN A 221 -12.12 18.88 36.20
N GLU A 222 -11.83 18.37 37.39
CA GLU A 222 -12.64 17.38 38.07
C GLU A 222 -14.03 17.93 38.48
N ASN A 223 -14.09 19.18 38.88
CA ASN A 223 -15.33 19.78 39.38
C ASN A 223 -16.18 20.47 38.33
N ASN A 224 -15.60 20.91 37.21
CA ASN A 224 -16.33 21.75 36.25
C ASN A 224 -16.36 21.19 34.81
N LEU A 225 -15.51 20.23 34.47
CA LEU A 225 -15.42 19.72 33.08
C LEU A 225 -15.77 18.24 32.95
N ARG A 226 -16.33 17.61 33.99
CA ARG A 226 -16.87 16.27 33.90
C ARG A 226 -18.21 16.31 33.16
N THR A 227 -18.34 15.40 32.18
CA THR A 227 -19.53 15.24 31.34
C THR A 227 -20.69 14.55 32.05
N ASP A 228 -20.48 14.04 33.27
CA ASP A 228 -21.42 13.15 33.96
C ASP A 228 -22.37 13.90 34.93
N GLU A 229 -22.18 15.20 35.14
CA GLU A 229 -23.05 15.98 36.01
C GLU A 229 -23.85 17.01 35.20
N ASP A 230 -25.11 17.22 35.61
CA ASP A 230 -26.10 18.13 35.00
C ASP A 230 -25.53 19.55 34.86
N GLY A 231 -24.83 19.74 33.73
CA GLY A 231 -23.91 20.82 33.53
C GLY A 231 -24.53 22.06 32.94
N GLY A 232 -23.80 23.04 32.80
CA GLY A 232 -24.06 24.30 32.15
C GLY A 232 -23.60 25.50 32.96
N LEU A 233 -23.37 25.35 34.27
CA LEU A 233 -22.88 26.45 35.08
C LEU A 233 -21.43 26.18 35.57
N LEU A 234 -20.47 26.95 35.03
CA LEU A 234 -19.09 26.94 35.48
C LEU A 234 -18.92 27.92 36.63
N LEU A 235 -18.61 27.40 37.81
CA LEU A 235 -18.41 28.24 39.00
C LEU A 235 -16.91 28.45 39.26
N PHE A 236 -16.53 29.71 39.37
CA PHE A 236 -15.15 30.12 39.63
C PHE A 236 -15.01 30.70 41.04
N PRO A 237 -14.07 30.24 41.86
CA PRO A 237 -13.79 30.88 43.16
C PRO A 237 -13.22 32.30 42.98
N ASN A 238 -13.41 33.15 43.99
CA ASN A 238 -12.89 34.53 43.99
C ASN A 238 -11.35 34.65 43.88
N THR A 239 -10.65 33.54 43.97
CA THR A 239 -9.19 33.46 43.80
C THR A 239 -8.75 33.51 42.33
N TYR A 240 -9.67 33.32 41.38
CA TYR A 240 -9.40 33.42 39.95
C TYR A 240 -9.67 34.84 39.46
N SER A 241 -8.72 35.41 38.75
CA SER A 241 -8.87 36.65 38.01
C SER A 241 -8.56 36.43 36.50
N ASP A 242 -9.06 37.31 35.66
CA ASP A 242 -8.82 37.29 34.23
C ASP A 242 -9.14 35.94 33.57
N ILE A 243 -10.33 35.40 33.84
CA ILE A 243 -10.76 34.14 33.22
C ILE A 243 -11.12 34.41 31.77
N LYS A 244 -10.46 33.71 30.86
CA LYS A 244 -10.70 33.78 29.46
C LYS A 244 -10.82 32.37 28.90
N GLN A 245 -11.87 32.11 28.13
CA GLN A 245 -11.94 30.93 27.31
C GLN A 245 -10.95 31.07 26.14
N ILE A 246 -10.10 30.08 25.97
CA ILE A 246 -9.19 30.03 24.84
C ILE A 246 -9.94 29.33 23.71
N ASP A 247 -10.36 30.08 22.70
CA ASP A 247 -10.79 29.52 21.43
C ASP A 247 -9.59 28.89 20.75
N SER A 248 -9.34 27.62 21.04
CA SER A 248 -8.39 26.88 20.24
C SER A 248 -9.05 26.61 18.89
N LYS A 249 -8.79 27.50 17.93
CA LYS A 249 -9.11 27.17 16.53
C LYS A 249 -8.19 26.04 16.13
N PRO A 250 -8.71 24.81 16.00
CA PRO A 250 -7.87 23.71 15.50
C PRO A 250 -7.41 24.09 14.10
N TYR A 251 -6.15 23.80 13.80
CA TYR A 251 -5.67 23.92 12.42
C TYR A 251 -6.50 22.97 11.57
N THR A 252 -7.32 23.53 10.73
CA THR A 252 -8.06 22.77 9.71
C THR A 252 -7.35 22.99 8.39
N VAL A 253 -6.93 21.88 7.79
CA VAL A 253 -6.39 21.91 6.43
C VAL A 253 -7.45 22.50 5.52
N SER A 254 -7.07 23.45 4.68
CA SER A 254 -8.01 24.04 3.74
C SER A 254 -8.46 23.01 2.70
N ASP A 255 -9.70 23.16 2.19
CA ASP A 255 -10.20 22.28 1.13
C ASP A 255 -9.29 22.28 -0.10
N ALA A 256 -8.65 23.42 -0.41
CA ALA A 256 -7.70 23.52 -1.51
C ALA A 256 -6.46 22.65 -1.30
N GLU A 257 -5.88 22.64 -0.10
CA GLU A 257 -4.73 21.79 0.23
C GLU A 257 -5.09 20.31 0.19
N ASN A 258 -6.26 19.97 0.72
CA ASN A 258 -6.77 18.59 0.70
C ASN A 258 -6.97 18.10 -0.74
N ASN A 259 -7.56 18.92 -1.59
CA ASN A 259 -7.76 18.61 -3.00
C ASN A 259 -6.44 18.48 -3.75
N ASN A 260 -5.43 19.31 -3.46
CA ASN A 260 -4.11 19.20 -4.06
C ASN A 260 -3.43 17.86 -3.72
N ILE A 261 -3.51 17.41 -2.47
CA ILE A 261 -2.95 16.13 -2.05
C ILE A 261 -3.65 14.97 -2.75
N ARG A 262 -4.99 14.97 -2.80
CA ARG A 262 -5.77 13.96 -3.52
C ARG A 262 -5.41 13.91 -4.99
N THR A 263 -5.37 15.07 -5.63
CA THR A 263 -5.02 15.21 -7.05
C THR A 263 -3.61 14.67 -7.33
N SER A 264 -2.64 14.91 -6.44
CA SER A 264 -1.29 14.38 -6.57
C SER A 264 -1.26 12.85 -6.56
N VAL A 265 -2.04 12.21 -5.67
CA VAL A 265 -2.16 10.74 -5.63
C VAL A 265 -2.83 10.22 -6.91
N TYR A 266 -3.93 10.83 -7.33
CA TYR A 266 -4.66 10.40 -8.53
C TYR A 266 -3.82 10.53 -9.80
N ASN A 267 -3.09 11.65 -9.93
CA ASN A 267 -2.18 11.87 -11.05
C ASN A 267 -1.04 10.85 -11.07
N TYR A 268 -0.51 10.48 -9.91
CA TYR A 268 0.53 9.46 -9.83
C TYR A 268 0.07 8.10 -10.38
N PHE A 269 -1.16 7.71 -10.08
CA PHE A 269 -1.77 6.48 -10.61
C PHE A 269 -2.46 6.67 -11.95
N ALA A 270 -2.42 7.87 -12.55
CA ALA A 270 -3.10 8.22 -13.80
C ALA A 270 -4.61 7.88 -13.77
N VAL A 271 -5.27 8.21 -12.68
CA VAL A 271 -6.72 8.03 -12.50
C VAL A 271 -7.40 9.38 -12.40
N ASN A 272 -8.49 9.57 -13.15
CA ASN A 272 -9.31 10.77 -13.04
C ASN A 272 -10.24 10.68 -11.83
N GLU A 273 -10.43 11.80 -11.13
CA GLU A 273 -11.35 11.89 -9.99
C GLU A 273 -12.80 11.54 -10.36
N ASP A 274 -13.25 11.89 -11.56
CA ASP A 274 -14.60 11.58 -12.05
C ASP A 274 -14.87 10.07 -12.10
N ILE A 275 -13.83 9.28 -12.47
CA ILE A 275 -13.90 7.80 -12.46
C ILE A 275 -14.09 7.27 -11.03
N LEU A 276 -13.42 7.89 -10.06
CA LEU A 276 -13.52 7.49 -8.64
C LEU A 276 -14.87 7.83 -8.04
N GLN A 277 -15.44 8.97 -8.43
CA GLN A 277 -16.70 9.48 -7.91
C GLN A 277 -17.93 9.00 -8.69
N ASN A 278 -17.74 8.17 -9.74
CA ASN A 278 -18.80 7.75 -10.67
C ASN A 278 -19.61 8.92 -11.26
N LYS A 279 -18.95 10.04 -11.55
CA LYS A 279 -19.53 11.23 -12.15
C LYS A 279 -19.49 11.21 -13.69
N ALA A 280 -19.29 10.05 -14.32
CA ALA A 280 -19.27 9.91 -15.77
C ALA A 280 -20.69 9.82 -16.35
#